data_ec08fce8e2dff459f51134fef99c5942
#
_entry.id   ec08fce8e2dff459f51134fef99c5942
#
_cell.length_a   1.000
_cell.length_b   1.000
_cell.length_c   1.000
_cell.angle_alpha   90.00
_cell.angle_beta   90.00
_cell.angle_gamma   90.00
#
_symmetry.space_group_name_H-M   'P 1'
#
loop_
_entity.id
_entity.type
_entity.pdbx_description
1 polymer ?
#
loop_
_entity_poly.entity_id
_entity_poly.type
_entity_poly.pdbx_seq_one_letter_code
_entity_poly.pdbx_strand_id
1 'polypeptide(L)'
;MNVKYAIRRVDSKLLAVISGLSSHPLRLKLVIGALILVAVMLGVVIRVAPFKLNEYEFFEFDSYIEYWQAAYVHEHGPLAWYTLTRENPDTHIFWYPWGRDFIYTSYPFLPIWTGMTYHIVKHFSLDLHQWTALQPVIFAAIATVAAYLAATEASGSRLVGVLAALFYAVLPAAVERSVIGYVEKEGVAAVFVFLFVYFYARCLKTVYSTGKGWFKYTVLAALFLAMVGWLWGGYVFLLGTVVLYFVLSPILVRKYLSRSFITCNILLILLTMLFVTPSPANARTLGIYPFSPRGLSWLLVGASMLPVIFYYAGMEYRKMGFRKPVLNTGRYILLVGGLLIAGVVFTAMGILP
;
A
#
# COMPACT_ATOMS: atom_id res chain seq x y z
N MET A 1 5.75 -35.23 33.47
CA MET A 1 5.66 -33.76 33.72
C MET A 1 4.52 -33.21 32.86
N ASN A 2 3.48 -32.65 33.49
CA ASN A 2 2.20 -32.39 32.83
C ASN A 2 2.33 -31.10 31.97
N VAL A 3 2.25 -31.22 30.65
CA VAL A 3 2.41 -30.14 29.65
C VAL A 3 1.52 -28.93 30.00
N LYS A 4 0.29 -29.16 30.50
CA LYS A 4 -0.62 -28.10 30.99
C LYS A 4 -0.02 -27.27 32.13
N TYR A 5 0.80 -27.89 32.98
CA TYR A 5 1.44 -27.20 34.12
C TYR A 5 2.62 -26.34 33.66
N ALA A 6 3.37 -26.81 32.66
CA ALA A 6 4.45 -26.07 32.05
C ALA A 6 3.95 -24.83 31.29
N ILE A 7 2.86 -24.95 30.52
CA ILE A 7 2.23 -23.85 29.79
C ILE A 7 1.71 -22.77 30.76
N ARG A 8 0.97 -23.14 31.81
CA ARG A 8 0.50 -22.19 32.85
C ARG A 8 1.64 -21.46 33.57
N ARG A 9 2.78 -22.12 33.77
CA ARG A 9 3.95 -21.51 34.43
C ARG A 9 4.69 -20.52 33.49
N VAL A 10 4.70 -20.78 32.19
CA VAL A 10 5.23 -19.86 31.17
C VAL A 10 4.32 -18.64 31.05
N ASP A 11 2.99 -18.85 31.00
CA ASP A 11 2.01 -17.76 30.93
C ASP A 11 2.10 -16.82 32.14
N SER A 12 2.21 -17.36 33.36
CA SER A 12 2.31 -16.54 34.58
C SER A 12 3.60 -15.75 34.66
N LYS A 13 4.73 -16.32 34.23
CA LYS A 13 6.02 -15.59 34.17
C LYS A 13 5.98 -14.52 33.07
N LEU A 14 5.44 -14.84 31.90
CA LEU A 14 5.29 -13.89 30.79
C LEU A 14 4.38 -12.72 31.19
N LEU A 15 3.26 -13.01 31.84
CA LEU A 15 2.33 -11.99 32.38
C LEU A 15 2.98 -11.14 33.47
N ALA A 16 3.79 -11.71 34.36
CA ALA A 16 4.53 -10.97 35.36
C ALA A 16 5.59 -10.04 34.76
N VAL A 17 6.31 -10.51 33.74
CA VAL A 17 7.27 -9.66 33.00
C VAL A 17 6.54 -8.54 32.24
N ILE A 18 5.43 -8.84 31.57
CA ILE A 18 4.62 -7.84 30.84
C ILE A 18 4.03 -6.81 31.81
N SER A 19 3.51 -7.24 32.98
CA SER A 19 2.97 -6.33 34.00
C SER A 19 4.06 -5.46 34.63
N GLY A 20 5.24 -6.02 34.92
CA GLY A 20 6.41 -5.28 35.40
C GLY A 20 6.95 -4.25 34.38
N LEU A 21 6.88 -4.58 33.08
CA LEU A 21 7.25 -3.64 32.01
C LEU A 21 6.19 -2.55 31.81
N SER A 22 4.91 -2.88 31.99
CA SER A 22 3.81 -1.90 31.82
C SER A 22 3.78 -0.85 32.91
N SER A 23 4.30 -1.13 34.09
CA SER A 23 4.41 -0.17 35.22
C SER A 23 5.46 0.94 34.96
N HIS A 24 6.40 0.74 34.02
CA HIS A 24 7.44 1.70 33.66
C HIS A 24 7.37 2.07 32.17
N PRO A 25 6.65 3.11 31.76
CA PRO A 25 6.38 3.43 30.34
C PRO A 25 7.65 3.67 29.53
N LEU A 26 8.73 4.18 30.13
CA LEU A 26 10.01 4.37 29.45
C LEU A 26 10.69 3.02 29.15
N ARG A 27 10.75 2.11 30.13
CA ARG A 27 11.33 0.77 29.95
C ARG A 27 10.59 -0.01 28.85
N LEU A 28 9.27 0.06 28.84
CA LEU A 28 8.44 -0.58 27.79
C LEU A 28 8.78 -0.02 26.41
N LYS A 29 8.93 1.31 26.26
CA LYS A 29 9.32 1.93 24.98
C LYS A 29 10.72 1.48 24.54
N LEU A 30 11.69 1.40 25.45
CA LEU A 30 13.05 0.94 25.15
C LEU A 30 13.07 -0.51 24.71
N VAL A 31 12.34 -1.40 25.40
CA VAL A 31 12.24 -2.84 25.03
C VAL A 31 11.59 -2.98 23.65
N ILE A 32 10.51 -2.28 23.38
CA ILE A 32 9.86 -2.31 22.06
C ILE A 32 10.82 -1.79 20.98
N GLY A 33 11.51 -0.67 21.24
CA GLY A 33 12.51 -0.13 20.30
C GLY A 33 13.63 -1.13 20.01
N ALA A 34 14.15 -1.81 21.04
CA ALA A 34 15.16 -2.85 20.90
C ALA A 34 14.65 -4.04 20.08
N LEU A 35 13.41 -4.50 20.31
CA LEU A 35 12.82 -5.60 19.52
C LEU A 35 12.60 -5.21 18.06
N ILE A 36 12.20 -3.97 17.78
CA ILE A 36 12.08 -3.48 16.40
C ILE A 36 13.47 -3.42 15.76
N LEU A 37 14.48 -2.92 16.47
CA LEU A 37 15.86 -2.89 15.97
C LEU A 37 16.37 -4.29 15.65
N VAL A 38 16.11 -5.27 16.51
CA VAL A 38 16.44 -6.69 16.26
C VAL A 38 15.73 -7.19 15.01
N ALA A 39 14.44 -6.90 14.82
CA ALA A 39 13.70 -7.28 13.62
C ALA A 39 14.31 -6.65 12.35
N VAL A 40 14.65 -5.37 12.39
CA VAL A 40 15.30 -4.66 11.27
C VAL A 40 16.67 -5.28 10.97
N MET A 41 17.52 -5.46 11.98
CA MET A 41 18.85 -6.04 11.80
C MET A 41 18.80 -7.48 11.25
N LEU A 42 17.90 -8.30 11.79
CA LEU A 42 17.65 -9.65 11.27
C LEU A 42 17.22 -9.61 9.80
N GLY A 43 16.25 -8.76 9.47
CA GLY A 43 15.77 -8.56 8.11
C GLY A 43 16.87 -8.10 7.14
N VAL A 44 17.73 -7.18 7.56
CA VAL A 44 18.88 -6.70 6.77
C VAL A 44 19.91 -7.80 6.58
N VAL A 45 20.31 -8.52 7.64
CA VAL A 45 21.31 -9.59 7.57
C VAL A 45 20.88 -10.70 6.59
N ILE A 46 19.60 -11.11 6.66
CA ILE A 46 19.06 -12.13 5.73
C ILE A 46 19.13 -11.64 4.28
N ARG A 47 18.78 -10.37 4.03
CA ARG A 47 18.70 -9.80 2.67
C ARG A 47 20.07 -9.47 2.06
N VAL A 48 21.08 -9.24 2.90
CA VAL A 48 22.46 -9.02 2.46
C VAL A 48 23.21 -10.35 2.34
N ALA A 49 22.72 -11.44 2.88
CA ALA A 49 23.41 -12.76 2.86
C ALA A 49 23.85 -13.19 1.44
N PRO A 50 23.07 -12.97 0.36
CA PRO A 50 23.49 -13.29 -1.01
C PRO A 50 24.71 -12.53 -1.50
N PHE A 51 25.06 -11.37 -0.91
CA PHE A 51 26.22 -10.56 -1.26
C PHE A 51 27.54 -11.37 -1.24
N LYS A 52 27.68 -12.34 -0.35
CA LYS A 52 28.85 -13.20 -0.26
C LYS A 52 29.09 -14.07 -1.51
N LEU A 53 28.05 -14.30 -2.30
CA LEU A 53 28.10 -15.15 -3.49
C LEU A 53 28.09 -14.33 -4.79
N ASN A 54 27.35 -13.23 -4.80
CA ASN A 54 27.00 -12.52 -6.01
C ASN A 54 27.35 -11.02 -5.95
N GLU A 55 27.91 -10.53 -4.85
CA GLU A 55 28.23 -9.10 -4.65
C GLU A 55 26.98 -8.20 -4.90
N TYR A 56 27.09 -7.30 -5.86
CA TYR A 56 26.02 -6.37 -6.25
C TYR A 56 25.29 -6.78 -7.53
N GLU A 57 25.53 -7.99 -8.05
CA GLU A 57 24.93 -8.44 -9.30
C GLU A 57 23.39 -8.52 -9.22
N PHE A 58 22.75 -8.18 -10.33
CA PHE A 58 21.30 -8.28 -10.44
C PHE A 58 20.88 -9.70 -10.79
N PHE A 59 19.82 -10.19 -10.12
CA PHE A 59 19.30 -11.55 -10.30
C PHE A 59 18.19 -11.66 -11.34
N GLU A 60 17.63 -10.53 -11.78
CA GLU A 60 16.41 -10.44 -12.57
C GLU A 60 16.57 -9.47 -13.74
N PHE A 61 15.91 -9.75 -14.87
CA PHE A 61 15.90 -8.85 -16.02
C PHE A 61 15.29 -7.48 -15.68
N ASP A 62 14.24 -7.45 -14.88
CA ASP A 62 13.59 -6.21 -14.49
C ASP A 62 14.52 -5.31 -13.67
N SER A 63 15.44 -5.89 -12.89
CA SER A 63 16.48 -5.14 -12.17
C SER A 63 17.39 -4.35 -13.11
N TYR A 64 17.80 -4.94 -14.23
CA TYR A 64 18.57 -4.23 -15.26
C TYR A 64 17.75 -3.13 -15.94
N ILE A 65 16.46 -3.36 -16.14
CA ILE A 65 15.55 -2.36 -16.72
C ILE A 65 15.36 -1.18 -15.77
N GLU A 66 15.20 -1.42 -14.47
CA GLU A 66 15.10 -0.36 -13.46
C GLU A 66 16.43 0.43 -13.35
N TYR A 67 17.57 -0.26 -13.39
CA TYR A 67 18.89 0.35 -13.41
C TYR A 67 19.08 1.25 -14.65
N TRP A 68 18.74 0.76 -15.84
CA TRP A 68 18.85 1.54 -17.08
C TRP A 68 18.01 2.81 -17.02
N GLN A 69 16.75 2.72 -16.56
CA GLN A 69 15.89 3.88 -16.37
C GLN A 69 16.48 4.86 -15.34
N ALA A 70 17.08 4.34 -14.25
CA ALA A 70 17.71 5.17 -13.22
C ALA A 70 18.96 5.90 -13.77
N ALA A 71 19.76 5.23 -14.61
CA ALA A 71 20.89 5.85 -15.31
C ALA A 71 20.42 6.97 -16.23
N TYR A 72 19.38 6.71 -17.03
CA TYR A 72 18.78 7.71 -17.89
C TYR A 72 18.28 8.94 -17.11
N VAL A 73 17.60 8.72 -16.00
CA VAL A 73 17.16 9.82 -15.12
C VAL A 73 18.34 10.55 -14.49
N HIS A 74 19.39 9.85 -14.10
CA HIS A 74 20.58 10.47 -13.52
C HIS A 74 21.25 11.44 -14.51
N GLU A 75 21.32 11.06 -15.79
CA GLU A 75 21.97 11.84 -16.84
C GLU A 75 21.09 12.99 -17.34
N HIS A 76 19.79 12.78 -17.49
CA HIS A 76 18.87 13.71 -18.17
C HIS A 76 17.88 14.41 -17.22
N GLY A 77 17.86 14.02 -15.93
CA GLY A 77 16.97 14.58 -14.91
C GLY A 77 15.64 13.85 -14.75
N PRO A 78 14.89 14.15 -13.66
CA PRO A 78 13.72 13.35 -13.24
C PRO A 78 12.54 13.40 -14.23
N LEU A 79 12.37 14.51 -14.95
CA LEU A 79 11.29 14.65 -15.93
C LEU A 79 11.59 13.92 -17.24
N ALA A 80 12.85 13.59 -17.52
CA ALA A 80 13.24 12.83 -18.69
C ALA A 80 12.66 11.41 -18.69
N TRP A 81 12.32 10.84 -17.52
CA TRP A 81 11.62 9.56 -17.48
C TRP A 81 10.33 9.55 -18.31
N TYR A 82 9.62 10.67 -18.35
CA TYR A 82 8.36 10.82 -19.09
C TYR A 82 8.56 10.97 -20.61
N THR A 83 9.80 11.07 -21.09
CA THR A 83 10.14 11.05 -22.52
C THR A 83 10.48 9.65 -23.04
N LEU A 84 10.48 8.63 -22.16
CA LEU A 84 10.79 7.24 -22.51
C LEU A 84 9.58 6.56 -23.20
N THR A 85 9.20 7.10 -24.35
CA THR A 85 8.17 6.58 -25.25
C THR A 85 8.78 5.81 -26.41
N ARG A 86 7.98 5.18 -27.25
CA ARG A 86 8.46 4.46 -28.44
C ARG A 86 9.15 5.37 -29.46
N GLU A 87 8.84 6.66 -29.46
CA GLU A 87 9.43 7.64 -30.35
C GLU A 87 10.86 8.02 -29.93
N ASN A 88 11.23 7.75 -28.68
CA ASN A 88 12.58 8.00 -28.18
C ASN A 88 13.54 6.88 -28.67
N PRO A 89 14.58 7.22 -29.47
CA PRO A 89 15.51 6.22 -29.99
C PRO A 89 16.20 5.38 -28.92
N ASP A 90 16.44 5.91 -27.72
CA ASP A 90 17.10 5.21 -26.61
C ASP A 90 16.28 4.01 -26.13
N THR A 91 14.95 4.02 -26.32
CA THR A 91 14.08 2.91 -25.95
C THR A 91 14.11 1.74 -26.92
N HIS A 92 14.71 1.92 -28.13
CA HIS A 92 14.74 0.90 -29.17
C HIS A 92 15.66 -0.27 -28.87
N ILE A 93 16.52 -0.18 -27.86
CA ILE A 93 17.26 -1.34 -27.32
C ILE A 93 16.34 -2.36 -26.65
N PHE A 94 15.12 -1.95 -26.30
CA PHE A 94 14.07 -2.81 -25.75
C PHE A 94 13.00 -3.05 -26.81
N TRP A 95 12.52 -4.31 -26.92
CA TRP A 95 11.48 -4.71 -27.88
C TRP A 95 11.82 -4.31 -29.35
N TYR A 96 13.10 -4.46 -29.68
CA TYR A 96 13.58 -4.15 -31.03
C TYR A 96 12.75 -4.79 -32.12
N PRO A 97 12.44 -4.09 -33.24
CA PRO A 97 12.82 -2.71 -33.57
C PRO A 97 11.80 -1.64 -33.12
N TRP A 98 10.72 -1.99 -32.44
CA TRP A 98 9.57 -1.11 -32.19
C TRP A 98 9.77 -0.14 -31.01
N GLY A 99 10.73 -0.37 -30.14
CA GLY A 99 10.91 0.39 -28.91
C GLY A 99 9.90 0.04 -27.81
N ARG A 100 10.29 0.22 -26.56
CA ARG A 100 9.42 0.04 -25.40
C ARG A 100 8.82 1.37 -24.96
N ASP A 101 7.51 1.39 -24.75
CA ASP A 101 6.80 2.52 -24.19
C ASP A 101 6.81 2.43 -22.65
N PHE A 102 7.86 2.98 -22.01
CA PHE A 102 8.05 2.86 -20.57
C PHE A 102 6.97 3.58 -19.76
N ILE A 103 6.46 4.71 -20.25
CA ILE A 103 5.45 5.49 -19.52
C ILE A 103 4.16 4.70 -19.28
N TYR A 104 3.87 3.68 -20.10
CA TYR A 104 2.70 2.81 -19.96
C TYR A 104 3.04 1.37 -19.55
N THR A 105 4.31 0.99 -19.52
CA THR A 105 4.75 -0.38 -19.22
C THR A 105 5.70 -0.47 -18.03
N SER A 106 6.06 0.68 -17.43
CA SER A 106 6.86 0.78 -16.21
C SER A 106 6.28 1.81 -15.24
N TYR A 107 6.97 2.08 -14.15
CA TYR A 107 6.51 2.94 -13.08
C TYR A 107 7.60 3.97 -12.71
N PRO A 108 7.22 5.25 -12.45
CA PRO A 108 8.19 6.34 -12.35
C PRO A 108 9.00 6.38 -11.05
N PHE A 109 8.47 5.85 -9.93
CA PHE A 109 9.05 6.14 -8.62
C PHE A 109 10.46 5.60 -8.46
N LEU A 110 10.67 4.30 -8.71
CA LEU A 110 11.96 3.66 -8.42
C LEU A 110 13.09 4.21 -9.29
N PRO A 111 12.95 4.33 -10.61
CA PRO A 111 13.97 4.93 -11.46
C PRO A 111 14.29 6.39 -11.09
N ILE A 112 13.24 7.20 -10.86
CA ILE A 112 13.42 8.62 -10.50
C ILE A 112 14.08 8.75 -9.13
N TRP A 113 13.60 7.99 -8.14
CA TRP A 113 14.20 7.95 -6.81
C TRP A 113 15.67 7.57 -6.85
N THR A 114 16.00 6.46 -7.53
CA THR A 114 17.36 5.92 -7.61
C THR A 114 18.30 6.89 -8.33
N GLY A 115 17.92 7.37 -9.53
CA GLY A 115 18.72 8.31 -10.30
C GLY A 115 18.96 9.63 -9.57
N MET A 116 17.94 10.17 -8.91
CA MET A 116 18.06 11.44 -8.18
C MET A 116 18.86 11.30 -6.88
N THR A 117 18.63 10.24 -6.10
CA THR A 117 19.37 10.03 -4.85
C THR A 117 20.83 9.66 -5.09
N TYR A 118 21.16 9.11 -6.25
CA TYR A 118 22.54 8.84 -6.62
C TYR A 118 23.41 10.10 -6.66
N HIS A 119 22.88 11.27 -6.99
CA HIS A 119 23.63 12.54 -6.90
C HIS A 119 24.23 12.80 -5.49
N ILE A 120 23.59 12.26 -4.45
CA ILE A 120 24.08 12.34 -3.06
C ILE A 120 25.01 11.17 -2.76
N VAL A 121 24.59 9.97 -3.13
CA VAL A 121 25.25 8.71 -2.73
C VAL A 121 26.61 8.51 -3.42
N LYS A 122 26.80 9.01 -4.63
CA LYS A 122 28.10 8.96 -5.35
C LYS A 122 29.27 9.52 -4.53
N HIS A 123 29.02 10.41 -3.57
CA HIS A 123 30.05 10.97 -2.68
C HIS A 123 30.54 9.97 -1.61
N PHE A 124 29.87 8.82 -1.45
CA PHE A 124 30.23 7.74 -0.52
C PHE A 124 30.94 6.57 -1.23
N SER A 125 31.55 6.81 -2.39
CA SER A 125 32.29 5.80 -3.17
C SER A 125 31.47 4.60 -3.64
N LEU A 126 30.16 4.79 -3.80
CA LEU A 126 29.25 3.82 -4.42
C LEU A 126 28.99 4.26 -5.87
N ASP A 127 29.05 3.32 -6.81
CA ASP A 127 28.58 3.54 -8.16
C ASP A 127 27.05 3.40 -8.25
N LEU A 128 26.48 3.76 -9.41
CA LEU A 128 25.02 3.71 -9.59
C LEU A 128 24.48 2.28 -9.55
N HIS A 129 25.24 1.30 -10.04
CA HIS A 129 24.86 -0.11 -10.02
C HIS A 129 24.77 -0.62 -8.58
N GLN A 130 25.79 -0.38 -7.76
CA GLN A 130 25.82 -0.73 -6.34
C GLN A 130 24.70 -0.05 -5.56
N TRP A 131 24.48 1.23 -5.82
CA TRP A 131 23.38 1.97 -5.21
C TRP A 131 22.01 1.37 -5.57
N THR A 132 21.80 1.02 -6.84
CA THR A 132 20.58 0.38 -7.29
C THR A 132 20.38 -0.97 -6.61
N ALA A 133 21.43 -1.80 -6.53
CA ALA A 133 21.39 -3.11 -5.90
C ALA A 133 21.05 -3.07 -4.40
N LEU A 134 21.40 -1.97 -3.70
CA LEU A 134 21.11 -1.78 -2.27
C LEU A 134 19.67 -1.33 -1.97
N GLN A 135 18.95 -0.76 -2.93
CA GLN A 135 17.60 -0.22 -2.71
C GLN A 135 16.63 -1.19 -2.04
N PRO A 136 16.51 -2.47 -2.48
CA PRO A 136 15.57 -3.42 -1.89
C PRO A 136 15.81 -3.63 -0.39
N VAL A 137 17.08 -3.72 0.02
CA VAL A 137 17.44 -3.92 1.43
C VAL A 137 17.06 -2.71 2.29
N ILE A 138 17.34 -1.50 1.79
CA ILE A 138 17.02 -0.24 2.49
C ILE A 138 15.51 -0.12 2.66
N PHE A 139 14.76 -0.31 1.58
CA PHE A 139 13.30 -0.24 1.63
C PHE A 139 12.69 -1.35 2.51
N ALA A 140 13.26 -2.55 2.52
CA ALA A 140 12.81 -3.62 3.41
C ALA A 140 13.05 -3.30 4.89
N ALA A 141 14.15 -2.64 5.24
CA ALA A 141 14.40 -2.16 6.60
C ALA A 141 13.34 -1.14 7.03
N ILE A 142 13.00 -0.18 6.14
CA ILE A 142 11.93 0.82 6.37
C ILE A 142 10.56 0.11 6.45
N ALA A 143 10.29 -0.86 5.56
CA ALA A 143 9.05 -1.62 5.55
C ALA A 143 8.83 -2.42 6.84
N THR A 144 9.91 -2.94 7.45
CA THR A 144 9.85 -3.63 8.75
C THR A 144 9.30 -2.70 9.84
N VAL A 145 9.76 -1.46 9.88
CA VAL A 145 9.25 -0.43 10.82
C VAL A 145 7.82 -0.04 10.47
N ALA A 146 7.52 0.13 9.19
CA ALA A 146 6.18 0.47 8.73
C ALA A 146 5.15 -0.64 9.04
N ALA A 147 5.54 -1.92 8.96
CA ALA A 147 4.74 -3.07 9.37
C ALA A 147 4.40 -3.02 10.86
N TYR A 148 5.40 -2.68 11.72
CA TYR A 148 5.15 -2.44 13.15
C TYR A 148 4.09 -1.36 13.37
N LEU A 149 4.23 -0.22 12.70
CA LEU A 149 3.30 0.91 12.84
C LEU A 149 1.89 0.53 12.39
N ALA A 150 1.76 -0.10 11.22
CA ALA A 150 0.49 -0.51 10.65
C ALA A 150 -0.24 -1.51 11.57
N ALA A 151 0.45 -2.56 11.99
CA ALA A 151 -0.14 -3.60 12.82
C ALA A 151 -0.48 -3.10 14.24
N THR A 152 0.37 -2.22 14.82
CA THR A 152 0.08 -1.56 16.10
C THR A 152 -1.16 -0.69 16.00
N GLU A 153 -1.26 0.11 14.96
CA GLU A 153 -2.41 0.99 14.78
C GLU A 153 -3.70 0.19 14.50
N ALA A 154 -3.64 -0.82 13.64
CA ALA A 154 -4.82 -1.63 13.31
C ALA A 154 -5.35 -2.41 14.53
N SER A 155 -4.46 -3.07 15.29
CA SER A 155 -4.83 -3.94 16.41
C SER A 155 -4.99 -3.18 17.76
N GLY A 156 -4.36 -2.03 17.92
CA GLY A 156 -4.22 -1.33 19.20
C GLY A 156 -3.18 -1.96 20.14
N SER A 157 -2.42 -2.98 19.70
CA SER A 157 -1.44 -3.72 20.48
C SER A 157 -0.02 -3.56 19.93
N ARG A 158 0.90 -3.05 20.76
CA ARG A 158 2.32 -2.94 20.40
C ARG A 158 2.99 -4.30 20.20
N LEU A 159 2.54 -5.33 20.93
CA LEU A 159 3.04 -6.69 20.78
C LEU A 159 2.71 -7.24 19.40
N VAL A 160 1.48 -7.05 18.93
CA VAL A 160 1.07 -7.43 17.56
C VAL A 160 1.92 -6.69 16.53
N GLY A 161 2.25 -5.40 16.78
CA GLY A 161 3.17 -4.65 15.93
C GLY A 161 4.57 -5.26 15.85
N VAL A 162 5.16 -5.62 17.01
CA VAL A 162 6.49 -6.27 17.06
C VAL A 162 6.46 -7.61 16.33
N LEU A 163 5.43 -8.43 16.53
CA LEU A 163 5.28 -9.70 15.82
C LEU A 163 5.18 -9.48 14.31
N ALA A 164 4.39 -8.50 13.86
CA ALA A 164 4.28 -8.17 12.44
C ALA A 164 5.62 -7.75 11.82
N ALA A 165 6.41 -6.93 12.53
CA ALA A 165 7.75 -6.56 12.10
C ALA A 165 8.68 -7.78 11.98
N LEU A 166 8.68 -8.67 12.97
CA LEU A 166 9.46 -9.91 12.94
C LEU A 166 9.03 -10.84 11.81
N PHE A 167 7.72 -11.03 11.62
CA PHE A 167 7.21 -11.83 10.50
C PHE A 167 7.63 -11.25 9.15
N TYR A 168 7.49 -9.94 8.93
CA TYR A 168 7.91 -9.33 7.68
C TYR A 168 9.42 -9.46 7.45
N ALA A 169 10.23 -9.35 8.52
CA ALA A 169 11.68 -9.48 8.44
C ALA A 169 12.13 -10.85 7.89
N VAL A 170 11.40 -11.93 8.25
CA VAL A 170 11.79 -13.31 7.94
C VAL A 170 10.87 -14.04 6.95
N LEU A 171 9.73 -13.43 6.56
CA LEU A 171 8.76 -14.05 5.66
C LEU A 171 9.41 -14.33 4.29
N PRO A 172 9.49 -15.59 3.83
CA PRO A 172 10.21 -15.94 2.61
C PRO A 172 9.78 -15.13 1.39
N ALA A 173 8.46 -14.93 1.17
CA ALA A 173 7.95 -14.15 0.06
C ALA A 173 8.37 -12.66 0.13
N ALA A 174 8.55 -12.08 1.32
CA ALA A 174 9.04 -10.71 1.47
C ALA A 174 10.57 -10.64 1.32
N VAL A 175 11.29 -11.66 1.80
CA VAL A 175 12.75 -11.76 1.69
C VAL A 175 13.15 -11.90 0.24
N GLU A 176 12.58 -12.86 -0.49
CA GLU A 176 12.87 -13.13 -1.89
C GLU A 176 12.78 -11.88 -2.77
N ARG A 177 11.74 -11.05 -2.55
CA ARG A 177 11.49 -9.82 -3.30
C ARG A 177 12.26 -8.59 -2.83
N SER A 178 13.24 -8.76 -1.94
CA SER A 178 13.96 -7.62 -1.35
C SER A 178 15.40 -7.93 -0.92
N VAL A 179 16.00 -9.02 -1.43
CA VAL A 179 17.44 -9.27 -1.27
C VAL A 179 18.26 -8.28 -2.11
N ILE A 180 19.52 -8.09 -1.72
CA ILE A 180 20.47 -7.26 -2.48
C ILE A 180 20.55 -7.75 -3.93
N GLY A 181 20.50 -6.83 -4.88
CA GLY A 181 20.51 -7.15 -6.32
C GLY A 181 19.15 -7.56 -6.91
N TYR A 182 18.12 -7.76 -6.10
CA TYR A 182 16.76 -8.04 -6.57
C TYR A 182 15.93 -6.75 -6.57
N VAL A 183 16.10 -5.95 -7.61
CA VAL A 183 15.54 -4.57 -7.69
C VAL A 183 14.14 -4.61 -8.27
N GLU A 184 13.21 -5.06 -7.45
CA GLU A 184 11.80 -5.24 -7.81
C GLU A 184 10.89 -4.22 -7.10
N LYS A 185 9.87 -3.84 -7.79
CA LYS A 185 8.91 -2.80 -7.40
C LYS A 185 8.11 -3.20 -6.16
N GLU A 186 7.78 -4.50 -6.02
CA GLU A 186 6.98 -5.05 -4.93
C GLU A 186 7.66 -4.89 -3.58
N GLY A 187 8.96 -5.17 -3.51
CA GLY A 187 9.75 -5.03 -2.28
C GLY A 187 9.75 -3.59 -1.78
N VAL A 188 9.89 -2.64 -2.68
CA VAL A 188 9.86 -1.20 -2.39
C VAL A 188 8.44 -0.74 -2.04
N ALA A 189 7.43 -1.21 -2.78
CA ALA A 189 6.03 -0.84 -2.57
C ALA A 189 5.51 -1.24 -1.18
N ALA A 190 6.06 -2.28 -0.57
CA ALA A 190 5.66 -2.75 0.76
C ALA A 190 5.70 -1.64 1.83
N VAL A 191 6.67 -0.71 1.77
CA VAL A 191 6.74 0.46 2.66
C VAL A 191 5.45 1.26 2.59
N PHE A 192 5.03 1.59 1.37
CA PHE A 192 3.88 2.46 1.12
C PHE A 192 2.56 1.75 1.39
N VAL A 193 2.49 0.43 1.16
CA VAL A 193 1.34 -0.40 1.57
C VAL A 193 1.15 -0.35 3.08
N PHE A 194 2.20 -0.56 3.88
CA PHE A 194 2.10 -0.50 5.33
C PHE A 194 1.79 0.91 5.84
N LEU A 195 2.37 1.95 5.27
CA LEU A 195 2.07 3.34 5.63
C LEU A 195 0.64 3.70 5.26
N PHE A 196 0.14 3.26 4.10
CA PHE A 196 -1.27 3.39 3.75
C PHE A 196 -2.18 2.74 4.81
N VAL A 197 -1.92 1.48 5.17
CA VAL A 197 -2.70 0.76 6.19
C VAL A 197 -2.64 1.50 7.54
N TYR A 198 -1.47 1.98 7.95
CA TYR A 198 -1.31 2.78 9.17
C TYR A 198 -2.19 4.03 9.18
N PHE A 199 -2.09 4.85 8.14
CA PHE A 199 -2.83 6.12 8.09
C PHE A 199 -4.33 5.91 7.88
N TYR A 200 -4.72 4.89 7.11
CA TYR A 200 -6.14 4.57 6.92
C TYR A 200 -6.77 4.03 8.21
N ALA A 201 -6.11 3.13 8.92
CA ALA A 201 -6.56 2.66 10.23
C ALA A 201 -6.72 3.82 11.22
N ARG A 202 -5.76 4.75 11.24
CA ARG A 202 -5.81 5.95 12.09
C ARG A 202 -6.92 6.91 11.68
N CYS A 203 -7.17 7.07 10.38
CA CYS A 203 -8.31 7.82 9.86
C CYS A 203 -9.62 7.22 10.39
N LEU A 204 -9.85 5.91 10.20
CA LEU A 204 -11.06 5.24 10.65
C LEU A 204 -11.26 5.32 12.17
N LYS A 205 -10.21 5.11 12.95
CA LYS A 205 -10.28 5.28 14.41
C LYS A 205 -10.68 6.70 14.81
N THR A 206 -10.12 7.71 14.15
CA THR A 206 -10.45 9.11 14.41
C THR A 206 -11.90 9.42 14.04
N VAL A 207 -12.37 8.89 12.90
CA VAL A 207 -13.78 9.01 12.49
C VAL A 207 -14.72 8.36 13.49
N TYR A 208 -14.36 7.16 14.01
CA TYR A 208 -15.22 6.41 14.92
C TYR A 208 -15.23 6.98 16.34
N SER A 209 -14.15 7.63 16.79
CA SER A 209 -14.02 8.15 18.14
C SER A 209 -14.53 9.59 18.28
N THR A 210 -13.93 10.52 17.55
CA THR A 210 -14.17 11.96 17.69
C THR A 210 -14.93 12.59 16.53
N GLY A 211 -14.91 11.98 15.37
CA GLY A 211 -15.42 12.52 14.12
C GLY A 211 -14.70 13.77 13.61
N LYS A 212 -13.59 14.18 14.27
CA LYS A 212 -12.83 15.41 13.94
C LYS A 212 -11.36 15.07 13.70
N GLY A 213 -10.68 15.86 12.86
CA GLY A 213 -9.23 15.70 12.61
C GLY A 213 -8.83 14.53 11.71
N TRP A 214 -9.79 13.81 11.13
CA TRP A 214 -9.57 12.69 10.21
C TRP A 214 -8.97 13.11 8.87
N PHE A 215 -9.19 14.35 8.44
CA PHE A 215 -8.81 14.84 7.11
C PHE A 215 -7.33 14.61 6.78
N LYS A 216 -6.41 15.00 7.68
CA LYS A 216 -4.97 14.80 7.47
C LYS A 216 -4.59 13.34 7.26
N TYR A 217 -5.22 12.43 7.99
CA TYR A 217 -4.96 10.99 7.85
C TYR A 217 -5.52 10.43 6.55
N THR A 218 -6.66 10.96 6.08
CA THR A 218 -7.22 10.64 4.75
C THR A 218 -6.27 11.06 3.63
N VAL A 219 -5.75 12.30 3.69
CA VAL A 219 -4.80 12.80 2.69
C VAL A 219 -3.52 11.96 2.67
N LEU A 220 -2.95 11.66 3.86
CA LEU A 220 -1.75 10.82 3.95
C LEU A 220 -2.00 9.39 3.48
N ALA A 221 -3.15 8.78 3.84
CA ALA A 221 -3.51 7.46 3.34
C ALA A 221 -3.66 7.45 1.81
N ALA A 222 -4.34 8.47 1.25
CA ALA A 222 -4.47 8.60 -0.21
C ALA A 222 -3.11 8.77 -0.91
N LEU A 223 -2.22 9.59 -0.33
CA LEU A 223 -0.87 9.79 -0.86
C LEU A 223 -0.08 8.48 -0.87
N PHE A 224 -0.02 7.76 0.26
CA PHE A 224 0.74 6.51 0.32
C PHE A 224 0.13 5.41 -0.55
N LEU A 225 -1.20 5.34 -0.69
CA LEU A 225 -1.83 4.43 -1.63
C LEU A 225 -1.49 4.79 -3.09
N ALA A 226 -1.46 6.07 -3.44
CA ALA A 226 -1.04 6.52 -4.76
C ALA A 226 0.45 6.25 -5.03
N MET A 227 1.32 6.37 -4.01
CA MET A 227 2.75 6.01 -4.13
C MET A 227 2.96 4.52 -4.42
N VAL A 228 2.07 3.64 -3.94
CA VAL A 228 2.05 2.24 -4.42
C VAL A 228 1.79 2.22 -5.93
N GLY A 229 0.86 3.05 -6.43
CA GLY A 229 0.58 3.18 -7.84
C GLY A 229 1.72 3.78 -8.68
N TRP A 230 2.65 4.52 -8.05
CA TRP A 230 3.87 5.01 -8.73
C TRP A 230 4.96 3.94 -8.84
N LEU A 231 4.76 2.80 -8.17
CA LEU A 231 5.72 1.70 -8.09
C LEU A 231 5.21 0.41 -8.72
N TRP A 232 3.92 0.11 -8.55
CA TRP A 232 3.44 -1.24 -8.82
C TRP A 232 1.97 -1.30 -9.26
N GLY A 233 1.68 -2.21 -10.18
CA GLY A 233 0.32 -2.46 -10.66
C GLY A 233 -0.63 -3.02 -9.60
N GLY A 234 -0.13 -3.60 -8.50
CA GLY A 234 -0.93 -4.03 -7.35
C GLY A 234 -1.74 -2.92 -6.68
N TYR A 235 -1.45 -1.65 -6.98
CA TYR A 235 -2.29 -0.50 -6.64
C TYR A 235 -3.77 -0.70 -6.98
N VAL A 236 -4.06 -1.27 -8.15
CA VAL A 236 -5.43 -1.53 -8.63
C VAL A 236 -6.19 -2.43 -7.66
N PHE A 237 -5.52 -3.48 -7.18
CA PHE A 237 -6.08 -4.41 -6.19
C PHE A 237 -6.34 -3.73 -4.85
N LEU A 238 -5.40 -2.92 -4.37
CA LEU A 238 -5.53 -2.22 -3.09
C LEU A 238 -6.66 -1.18 -3.13
N LEU A 239 -6.74 -0.38 -4.17
CA LEU A 239 -7.84 0.59 -4.34
C LEU A 239 -9.18 -0.13 -4.47
N GLY A 240 -9.24 -1.22 -5.23
CA GLY A 240 -10.42 -2.07 -5.34
C GLY A 240 -10.89 -2.62 -3.98
N THR A 241 -9.93 -3.05 -3.13
CA THR A 241 -10.22 -3.52 -1.78
C THR A 241 -10.81 -2.42 -0.89
N VAL A 242 -10.31 -1.18 -0.99
CA VAL A 242 -10.87 -0.01 -0.28
C VAL A 242 -12.31 0.24 -0.72
N VAL A 243 -12.55 0.26 -2.03
CA VAL A 243 -13.89 0.47 -2.58
C VAL A 243 -14.84 -0.65 -2.16
N LEU A 244 -14.39 -1.91 -2.22
CA LEU A 244 -15.17 -3.06 -1.76
C LEU A 244 -15.54 -2.95 -0.28
N TYR A 245 -14.56 -2.61 0.58
CA TYR A 245 -14.86 -2.37 2.00
C TYR A 245 -15.89 -1.24 2.17
N PHE A 246 -15.75 -0.15 1.43
CA PHE A 246 -16.67 0.98 1.50
C PHE A 246 -18.08 0.58 1.04
N VAL A 247 -18.21 -0.17 -0.07
CA VAL A 247 -19.50 -0.71 -0.55
C VAL A 247 -20.13 -1.64 0.48
N LEU A 248 -19.35 -2.49 1.11
CA LEU A 248 -19.85 -3.43 2.13
C LEU A 248 -20.11 -2.77 3.50
N SER A 249 -19.69 -1.54 3.72
CA SER A 249 -19.79 -0.85 5.02
C SER A 249 -21.22 -0.74 5.57
N PRO A 250 -22.30 -0.56 4.76
CA PRO A 250 -23.67 -0.59 5.27
C PRO A 250 -24.11 -1.93 5.90
N ILE A 251 -23.39 -3.01 5.56
CA ILE A 251 -23.61 -4.34 6.09
C ILE A 251 -22.68 -4.60 7.28
N LEU A 252 -21.38 -4.38 7.10
CA LEU A 252 -20.34 -4.76 8.07
C LEU A 252 -20.24 -3.82 9.26
N VAL A 253 -20.36 -2.50 9.03
CA VAL A 253 -20.07 -1.46 10.03
C VAL A 253 -21.19 -0.42 10.16
N ARG A 254 -22.43 -0.81 9.89
CA ARG A 254 -23.60 0.07 9.85
C ARG A 254 -23.71 1.05 11.01
N LYS A 255 -23.39 0.62 12.24
CA LYS A 255 -23.47 1.45 13.46
C LYS A 255 -22.47 2.63 13.45
N TYR A 256 -21.41 2.52 12.67
CA TYR A 256 -20.36 3.53 12.55
C TYR A 256 -20.52 4.44 11.33
N LEU A 257 -21.54 4.20 10.50
CA LEU A 257 -21.80 5.07 9.35
C LEU A 257 -22.16 6.47 9.85
N SER A 258 -21.40 7.44 9.42
CA SER A 258 -21.56 8.86 9.72
C SER A 258 -21.19 9.69 8.51
N ARG A 259 -21.53 10.98 8.52
CA ARG A 259 -21.09 11.91 7.45
C ARG A 259 -19.57 11.89 7.30
N SER A 260 -18.85 11.94 8.43
CA SER A 260 -17.37 11.88 8.42
C SER A 260 -16.85 10.58 7.80
N PHE A 261 -17.48 9.42 8.10
CA PHE A 261 -17.12 8.13 7.50
C PHE A 261 -17.32 8.12 5.98
N ILE A 262 -18.47 8.60 5.52
CA ILE A 262 -18.77 8.69 4.08
C ILE A 262 -17.78 9.62 3.40
N THR A 263 -17.60 10.83 3.94
CA THR A 263 -16.73 11.84 3.34
C THR A 263 -15.28 11.41 3.30
N CYS A 264 -14.74 10.78 4.38
CA CYS A 264 -13.34 10.36 4.38
C CYS A 264 -13.07 9.25 3.35
N ASN A 265 -13.99 8.31 3.15
CA ASN A 265 -13.80 7.25 2.16
C ASN A 265 -13.92 7.77 0.71
N ILE A 266 -14.91 8.61 0.43
CA ILE A 266 -15.01 9.27 -0.89
C ILE A 266 -13.75 10.09 -1.17
N LEU A 267 -13.33 10.92 -0.21
CA LEU A 267 -12.16 11.76 -0.37
C LEU A 267 -10.88 10.92 -0.55
N LEU A 268 -10.73 9.81 0.21
CA LEU A 268 -9.62 8.87 0.05
C LEU A 268 -9.55 8.36 -1.39
N ILE A 269 -10.66 7.87 -1.92
CA ILE A 269 -10.73 7.31 -3.28
C ILE A 269 -10.40 8.38 -4.31
N LEU A 270 -11.05 9.54 -4.25
CA LEU A 270 -10.83 10.61 -5.22
C LEU A 270 -9.41 11.19 -5.16
N LEU A 271 -8.85 11.41 -3.96
CA LEU A 271 -7.48 11.88 -3.82
C LEU A 271 -6.46 10.84 -4.28
N THR A 272 -6.70 9.55 -4.02
CA THR A 272 -5.82 8.50 -4.52
C THR A 272 -5.80 8.47 -6.05
N MET A 273 -6.98 8.57 -6.68
CA MET A 273 -7.09 8.64 -8.14
C MET A 273 -6.43 9.90 -8.72
N LEU A 274 -6.46 11.02 -7.99
CA LEU A 274 -5.76 12.26 -8.38
C LEU A 274 -4.24 12.10 -8.21
N PHE A 275 -3.79 11.64 -7.05
CA PHE A 275 -2.36 11.55 -6.73
C PHE A 275 -1.63 10.47 -7.54
N VAL A 276 -2.32 9.47 -8.10
CA VAL A 276 -1.69 8.46 -8.97
C VAL A 276 -1.35 9.00 -10.36
N THR A 277 -1.82 10.20 -10.70
CA THR A 277 -1.62 10.82 -12.03
C THR A 277 -0.15 10.84 -12.53
N PRO A 278 0.88 11.04 -11.66
CA PRO A 278 2.28 10.93 -12.10
C PRO A 278 2.71 9.54 -12.57
N SER A 279 1.89 8.50 -12.38
CA SER A 279 2.12 7.16 -12.94
C SER A 279 1.14 6.89 -14.09
N PRO A 280 1.48 7.19 -15.35
CA PRO A 280 0.56 7.07 -16.48
C PRO A 280 -0.01 5.65 -16.65
N ALA A 281 0.78 4.62 -16.38
CA ALA A 281 0.36 3.22 -16.44
C ALA A 281 -0.86 2.94 -15.53
N ASN A 282 -0.79 3.38 -14.26
CA ASN A 282 -1.87 3.18 -13.30
C ASN A 282 -2.96 4.27 -13.38
N ALA A 283 -2.60 5.50 -13.70
CA ALA A 283 -3.58 6.58 -13.91
C ALA A 283 -4.54 6.24 -15.07
N ARG A 284 -4.04 5.63 -16.13
CA ARG A 284 -4.84 5.13 -17.25
C ARG A 284 -5.82 4.02 -16.85
N THR A 285 -5.46 3.23 -15.84
CA THR A 285 -6.30 2.12 -15.37
C THR A 285 -7.31 2.57 -14.33
N LEU A 286 -6.87 3.25 -13.27
CA LEU A 286 -7.69 3.65 -12.12
C LEU A 286 -7.35 5.07 -11.61
N GLY A 287 -7.10 6.01 -12.50
CA GLY A 287 -6.88 7.43 -12.16
C GLY A 287 -8.08 8.31 -12.54
N ILE A 288 -7.92 9.63 -12.36
CA ILE A 288 -8.89 10.64 -12.84
C ILE A 288 -8.79 10.83 -14.37
N TYR A 289 -8.18 9.94 -15.07
CA TYR A 289 -8.09 10.04 -16.52
C TYR A 289 -9.50 9.94 -17.11
N PRO A 290 -10.12 11.06 -17.55
CA PRO A 290 -11.54 11.08 -17.96
C PRO A 290 -11.80 10.19 -19.17
N PHE A 291 -10.75 9.81 -19.89
CA PHE A 291 -10.77 9.04 -21.12
C PHE A 291 -10.08 7.69 -20.99
N SER A 292 -10.04 7.12 -19.77
CA SER A 292 -9.55 5.73 -19.65
C SER A 292 -10.42 4.84 -20.54
N PRO A 293 -9.87 4.22 -21.60
CA PRO A 293 -10.64 3.39 -22.54
C PRO A 293 -11.28 2.18 -21.87
N ARG A 294 -10.85 1.83 -20.67
CA ARG A 294 -11.35 0.67 -19.91
C ARG A 294 -12.47 1.00 -18.94
N GLY A 295 -12.78 2.29 -18.68
CA GLY A 295 -13.91 2.68 -17.83
C GLY A 295 -13.89 2.25 -16.36
N LEU A 296 -12.82 1.57 -15.90
CA LEU A 296 -12.73 1.02 -14.54
C LEU A 296 -12.81 2.11 -13.45
N SER A 297 -12.25 3.28 -13.71
CA SER A 297 -12.32 4.42 -12.79
C SER A 297 -13.76 4.85 -12.52
N TRP A 298 -14.59 4.91 -13.54
CA TRP A 298 -15.99 5.29 -13.42
C TRP A 298 -16.82 4.23 -12.71
N LEU A 299 -16.52 2.94 -12.92
CA LEU A 299 -17.14 1.84 -12.17
C LEU A 299 -16.82 1.93 -10.68
N LEU A 300 -15.57 2.24 -10.32
CA LEU A 300 -15.18 2.44 -8.92
C LEU A 300 -15.91 3.63 -8.27
N VAL A 301 -15.99 4.76 -8.97
CA VAL A 301 -16.72 5.93 -8.49
C VAL A 301 -18.21 5.62 -8.35
N GLY A 302 -18.81 4.97 -9.36
CA GLY A 302 -20.21 4.54 -9.34
C GLY A 302 -20.50 3.61 -8.16
N ALA A 303 -19.68 2.58 -7.97
CA ALA A 303 -19.80 1.67 -6.82
C ALA A 303 -19.69 2.40 -5.49
N SER A 304 -18.80 3.39 -5.39
CA SER A 304 -18.63 4.21 -4.19
C SER A 304 -19.83 5.07 -3.86
N MET A 305 -20.74 5.31 -4.82
CA MET A 305 -21.99 6.03 -4.56
C MET A 305 -23.03 5.17 -3.82
N LEU A 306 -22.95 3.84 -3.86
CA LEU A 306 -23.89 2.97 -3.19
C LEU A 306 -23.99 3.21 -1.67
N PRO A 307 -22.88 3.22 -0.89
CA PRO A 307 -22.95 3.54 0.54
C PRO A 307 -23.37 4.99 0.81
N VAL A 308 -23.08 5.93 -0.10
CA VAL A 308 -23.56 7.33 -0.01
C VAL A 308 -25.07 7.36 -0.10
N ILE A 309 -25.65 6.72 -1.12
CA ILE A 309 -27.10 6.63 -1.31
C ILE A 309 -27.74 5.93 -0.11
N PHE A 310 -27.15 4.83 0.37
CA PHE A 310 -27.66 4.13 1.56
C PHE A 310 -27.68 5.04 2.79
N TYR A 311 -26.63 5.80 3.02
CA TYR A 311 -26.54 6.69 4.18
C TYR A 311 -27.61 7.79 4.10
N TYR A 312 -27.72 8.50 2.99
CA TYR A 312 -28.65 9.62 2.87
C TYR A 312 -30.10 9.16 2.73
N ALA A 313 -30.39 8.17 1.91
CA ALA A 313 -31.76 7.66 1.71
C ALA A 313 -32.24 6.74 2.84
N GLY A 314 -31.33 6.16 3.62
CA GLY A 314 -31.66 5.25 4.72
C GLY A 314 -31.57 5.90 6.10
N MET A 315 -30.46 6.51 6.43
CA MET A 315 -30.16 7.00 7.78
C MET A 315 -30.54 8.47 7.98
N GLU A 316 -30.14 9.36 7.06
CA GLU A 316 -30.49 10.80 7.19
C GLU A 316 -31.98 11.04 6.97
N TYR A 317 -32.62 10.28 6.07
CA TYR A 317 -34.06 10.35 5.83
C TYR A 317 -34.89 10.13 7.11
N ARG A 318 -34.44 9.25 8.02
CA ARG A 318 -35.06 9.06 9.34
C ARG A 318 -34.95 10.29 10.24
N LYS A 319 -33.83 11.00 10.18
CA LYS A 319 -33.62 12.24 10.97
C LYS A 319 -34.53 13.38 10.50
N MET A 320 -34.98 13.35 9.26
CA MET A 320 -35.94 14.30 8.70
C MET A 320 -37.38 14.01 9.10
N GLY A 321 -37.64 13.04 10.01
CA GLY A 321 -38.97 12.73 10.55
C GLY A 321 -39.78 11.71 9.77
N PHE A 322 -39.20 11.10 8.72
CA PHE A 322 -39.92 10.07 7.96
C PHE A 322 -39.93 8.71 8.71
N ARG A 323 -41.08 8.10 8.83
CA ARG A 323 -41.29 6.87 9.63
C ARG A 323 -40.53 5.63 9.12
N LYS A 324 -40.33 5.52 7.79
CA LYS A 324 -39.66 4.34 7.18
C LYS A 324 -38.55 4.80 6.23
N PRO A 325 -37.32 4.22 6.34
CA PRO A 325 -36.26 4.52 5.39
C PRO A 325 -36.63 3.97 4.01
N VAL A 326 -36.32 4.74 2.96
CA VAL A 326 -36.47 4.29 1.56
C VAL A 326 -35.59 3.08 1.30
N LEU A 327 -34.37 3.10 1.85
CA LEU A 327 -33.39 2.02 1.70
C LEU A 327 -33.00 1.45 3.07
N ASN A 328 -33.34 0.20 3.34
CA ASN A 328 -32.88 -0.57 4.50
C ASN A 328 -31.76 -1.56 4.11
N THR A 329 -31.12 -2.21 5.08
CA THR A 329 -30.01 -3.14 4.83
C THR A 329 -30.41 -4.30 3.91
N GLY A 330 -31.60 -4.85 4.06
CA GLY A 330 -32.08 -5.94 3.18
C GLY A 330 -32.22 -5.49 1.72
N ARG A 331 -32.84 -4.33 1.48
CA ARG A 331 -32.95 -3.75 0.13
C ARG A 331 -31.58 -3.39 -0.44
N TYR A 332 -30.65 -2.93 0.42
CA TYR A 332 -29.29 -2.65 0.00
C TYR A 332 -28.56 -3.93 -0.44
N ILE A 333 -28.68 -5.02 0.30
CA ILE A 333 -28.10 -6.32 -0.08
C ILE A 333 -28.65 -6.79 -1.43
N LEU A 334 -29.96 -6.68 -1.64
CA LEU A 334 -30.58 -7.02 -2.91
C LEU A 334 -30.08 -6.15 -4.05
N LEU A 335 -29.91 -4.85 -3.82
CA LEU A 335 -29.38 -3.92 -4.81
C LEU A 335 -27.92 -4.28 -5.19
N VAL A 336 -27.04 -4.46 -4.21
CA VAL A 336 -25.64 -4.81 -4.44
C VAL A 336 -25.53 -6.18 -5.11
N GLY A 337 -26.28 -7.18 -4.63
CA GLY A 337 -26.32 -8.52 -5.23
C GLY A 337 -26.83 -8.49 -6.67
N GLY A 338 -27.89 -7.75 -6.95
CA GLY A 338 -28.41 -7.57 -8.30
C GLY A 338 -27.40 -6.91 -9.26
N LEU A 339 -26.70 -5.88 -8.80
CA LEU A 339 -25.65 -5.22 -9.59
C LEU A 339 -24.45 -6.14 -9.85
N LEU A 340 -24.06 -6.98 -8.88
CA LEU A 340 -22.99 -7.96 -9.07
C LEU A 340 -23.40 -9.02 -10.09
N ILE A 341 -24.62 -9.56 -9.99
CA ILE A 341 -25.14 -10.54 -10.96
C ILE A 341 -25.21 -9.91 -12.36
N ALA A 342 -25.75 -8.69 -12.48
CA ALA A 342 -25.81 -7.97 -13.74
C ALA A 342 -24.40 -7.75 -14.33
N GLY A 343 -23.42 -7.36 -13.48
CA GLY A 343 -22.02 -7.22 -13.89
C GLY A 343 -21.45 -8.52 -14.47
N VAL A 344 -21.64 -9.64 -13.78
CA VAL A 344 -21.18 -10.96 -14.25
C VAL A 344 -21.84 -11.34 -15.57
N VAL A 345 -23.17 -11.13 -15.71
CA VAL A 345 -23.91 -11.41 -16.94
C VAL A 345 -23.39 -10.55 -18.10
N PHE A 346 -23.23 -9.24 -17.90
CA PHE A 346 -22.73 -8.34 -18.94
C PHE A 346 -21.28 -8.64 -19.35
N THR A 347 -20.42 -9.04 -18.41
CA THR A 347 -19.08 -9.53 -18.75
C THR A 347 -19.13 -10.81 -19.55
N ALA A 348 -19.98 -11.78 -19.15
CA ALA A 348 -20.16 -13.04 -19.89
C ALA A 348 -20.73 -12.81 -21.30
N MET A 349 -21.52 -11.75 -21.49
CA MET A 349 -22.05 -11.35 -22.81
C MET A 349 -21.06 -10.50 -23.63
N GLY A 350 -19.86 -10.20 -23.12
CA GLY A 350 -18.87 -9.36 -23.78
C GLY A 350 -19.24 -7.86 -23.84
N ILE A 351 -20.24 -7.41 -23.05
CA ILE A 351 -20.69 -6.01 -23.02
C ILE A 351 -19.79 -5.19 -22.09
N LEU A 352 -19.24 -5.81 -21.04
CA LEU A 352 -18.25 -5.22 -20.14
C LEU A 352 -16.93 -5.97 -20.26
N PRO A 353 -15.79 -5.26 -20.17
CA PRO A 353 -14.46 -5.87 -20.22
C PRO A 353 -14.17 -6.79 -19.04
#